data_1970910d1cf169aa88699091da179f5b
#
_entry.id   1970910d1cf169aa88699091da179f5b
#
_cell.length_a   1.000
_cell.length_b   1.000
_cell.length_c   1.000
_cell.angle_alpha   90.00
_cell.angle_beta   90.00
_cell.angle_gamma   90.00
#
_symmetry.space_group_name_H-M   'P 1'
#
loop_
_entity.id
_entity.type
_entity.pdbx_description
1 polymer ?
#
loop_
_entity_poly.entity_id
_entity_poly.type
_entity_poly.pdbx_seq_one_letter_code
_entity_poly.pdbx_strand_id
1 'polypeptide(L)'
;ETSSYDPNSPYSASKASSDHFVRAYGETYGMPYVISNCSNNYGANQFPEKLIPLFINNIINKKNLPVYGDGKYTRDWLYVVDHAIAIDLVFHKGKNRETYNIGGFNEWQNLDLIKLLCTQMDQKLGRQNGESKKLIKYVKDRPGHDLRYAIDASKIKKELGWEPSVTFEQGLSKTIDWYLNNSVWMERVVSGAYEDYYNKQYK
;
A
#
# COMPACT_ATOMS: atom_id res chain seq x y z
N GLU A 1 16.26 8.46 4.35
CA GLU A 1 16.38 8.52 5.82
C GLU A 1 16.81 9.91 6.34
N THR A 2 17.37 10.78 5.50
CA THR A 2 17.90 12.10 5.87
C THR A 2 16.89 13.23 5.76
N SER A 3 15.70 13.01 5.21
CA SER A 3 14.64 14.03 5.10
C SER A 3 14.13 14.43 6.48
N SER A 4 13.90 15.72 6.67
CA SER A 4 13.28 16.24 7.90
C SER A 4 11.82 15.80 8.01
N TYR A 5 11.34 15.58 9.22
CA TYR A 5 9.92 15.37 9.47
C TYR A 5 9.17 16.70 9.27
N ASP A 6 8.13 16.68 8.45
CA ASP A 6 7.24 17.83 8.20
C ASP A 6 5.78 17.33 8.06
N PRO A 7 5.17 16.86 9.17
CA PRO A 7 3.84 16.25 9.13
C PRO A 7 2.75 17.31 8.95
N ASN A 8 1.95 17.17 7.88
CA ASN A 8 0.87 18.11 7.54
C ASN A 8 -0.54 17.57 7.88
N SER A 9 -0.64 16.47 8.62
CA SER A 9 -1.92 15.93 9.10
C SER A 9 -1.77 15.33 10.50
N PRO A 10 -2.87 15.23 11.29
CA PRO A 10 -2.84 14.56 12.60
C PRO A 10 -2.30 13.12 12.53
N TYR A 11 -2.66 12.39 11.48
CA TYR A 11 -2.13 11.05 11.26
C TYR A 11 -0.62 11.06 11.02
N SER A 12 -0.12 11.92 10.13
CA SER A 12 1.32 12.03 9.86
C SER A 12 2.09 12.44 11.10
N ALA A 13 1.53 13.38 11.89
CA ALA A 13 2.11 13.81 13.16
C ALA A 13 2.20 12.65 14.17
N SER A 14 1.18 11.82 14.29
CA SER A 14 1.20 10.64 15.18
C SER A 14 2.27 9.62 14.75
N LYS A 15 2.47 9.41 13.44
CA LYS A 15 3.50 8.52 12.92
C LYS A 15 4.92 9.06 13.16
N ALA A 16 5.14 10.35 12.91
CA ALA A 16 6.40 11.01 13.23
C ALA A 16 6.72 10.95 14.73
N SER A 17 5.72 11.16 15.59
CA SER A 17 5.86 11.03 17.03
C SER A 17 6.28 9.64 17.48
N SER A 18 5.80 8.58 16.82
CA SER A 18 6.21 7.20 17.11
C SER A 18 7.72 7.01 16.92
N ASP A 19 8.27 7.53 15.82
CA ASP A 19 9.71 7.45 15.53
C ASP A 19 10.53 8.25 16.57
N HIS A 20 10.04 9.44 16.96
CA HIS A 20 10.68 10.25 18.00
C HIS A 20 10.65 9.55 19.36
N PHE A 21 9.56 8.89 19.75
CA PHE A 21 9.50 8.12 21.00
C PHE A 21 10.52 6.98 21.01
N VAL A 22 10.61 6.20 19.92
CA VAL A 22 11.59 5.12 19.84
C VAL A 22 13.02 5.64 20.01
N ARG A 23 13.38 6.75 19.35
CA ARG A 23 14.69 7.39 19.49
C ARG A 23 14.93 7.89 20.92
N ALA A 24 13.94 8.56 21.53
CA ALA A 24 14.04 9.07 22.89
C ALA A 24 14.25 7.96 23.92
N TYR A 25 13.56 6.82 23.78
CA TYR A 25 13.79 5.65 24.63
C TYR A 25 15.19 5.05 24.43
N GLY A 26 15.68 5.00 23.19
CA GLY A 26 17.03 4.58 22.90
C GLY A 26 18.10 5.45 23.56
N GLU A 27 17.94 6.76 23.50
CA GLU A 27 18.88 7.72 24.11
C GLU A 27 18.78 7.74 25.64
N THR A 28 17.56 7.73 26.19
CA THR A 28 17.35 7.88 27.65
C THR A 28 17.69 6.61 28.41
N TYR A 29 17.34 5.44 27.86
CA TYR A 29 17.41 4.16 28.58
C TYR A 29 18.39 3.17 27.95
N GLY A 30 19.11 3.53 26.90
CA GLY A 30 20.03 2.64 26.22
C GLY A 30 19.33 1.49 25.46
N MET A 31 18.03 1.61 25.17
CA MET A 31 17.27 0.56 24.49
C MET A 31 17.81 0.37 23.06
N PRO A 32 18.18 -0.84 22.65
CA PRO A 32 18.53 -1.11 21.27
C PRO A 32 17.29 -1.03 20.39
N TYR A 33 17.40 -0.40 19.21
CA TYR A 33 16.29 -0.29 18.27
C TYR A 33 16.78 -0.18 16.83
N VAL A 34 15.90 -0.54 15.90
CA VAL A 34 15.93 -0.15 14.49
C VAL A 34 14.56 0.40 14.10
N ILE A 35 14.53 1.35 13.18
CA ILE A 35 13.29 1.92 12.65
C ILE A 35 13.18 1.52 11.17
N SER A 36 12.00 1.06 10.74
CA SER A 36 11.71 0.84 9.34
C SER A 36 10.55 1.72 8.88
N ASN A 37 10.74 2.43 7.76
CA ASN A 37 9.69 3.20 7.10
C ASN A 37 9.42 2.58 5.73
N CYS A 38 8.17 2.21 5.48
CA CYS A 38 7.80 1.53 4.24
C CYS A 38 6.92 2.37 3.32
N SER A 39 6.97 2.07 2.03
CA SER A 39 6.05 2.58 1.04
C SER A 39 4.67 1.88 1.12
N ASN A 40 3.78 2.16 0.15
CA ASN A 40 2.44 1.58 0.14
C ASN A 40 2.48 0.06 -0.05
N ASN A 41 2.06 -0.68 0.96
CA ASN A 41 1.97 -2.14 0.88
C ASN A 41 0.73 -2.60 0.12
N TYR A 42 0.88 -3.72 -0.59
CA TYR A 42 -0.23 -4.44 -1.19
C TYR A 42 0.03 -5.96 -1.16
N GLY A 43 -1.03 -6.74 -1.20
CA GLY A 43 -0.93 -8.21 -1.16
C GLY A 43 -2.14 -8.87 -0.56
N ALA A 44 -1.97 -10.14 -0.21
CA ALA A 44 -2.98 -10.96 0.46
C ALA A 44 -3.38 -10.37 1.83
N ASN A 45 -4.58 -10.67 2.29
CA ASN A 45 -5.12 -10.30 3.61
C ASN A 45 -5.21 -8.80 3.91
N GLN A 46 -5.00 -7.91 2.92
CA GLN A 46 -5.16 -6.48 3.12
C GLN A 46 -6.64 -6.12 3.23
N PHE A 47 -6.99 -5.30 4.25
CA PHE A 47 -8.36 -4.89 4.49
C PHE A 47 -8.93 -4.08 3.31
N PRO A 48 -10.17 -4.35 2.85
CA PRO A 48 -10.74 -3.83 1.60
C PRO A 48 -11.18 -2.35 1.63
N GLU A 49 -10.75 -1.55 2.60
CA GLU A 49 -10.78 -0.09 2.54
C GLU A 49 -9.61 0.48 1.70
N LYS A 50 -8.54 -0.32 1.52
CA LYS A 50 -7.38 0.08 0.73
C LYS A 50 -7.63 -0.13 -0.75
N LEU A 51 -6.97 0.69 -1.60
CA LEU A 51 -7.25 0.82 -3.03
C LEU A 51 -7.33 -0.53 -3.76
N ILE A 52 -6.30 -1.37 -3.67
CA ILE A 52 -6.23 -2.61 -4.45
C ILE A 52 -7.32 -3.60 -4.05
N PRO A 53 -7.48 -4.00 -2.76
CA PRO A 53 -8.52 -4.95 -2.39
C PRO A 53 -9.94 -4.38 -2.54
N LEU A 54 -10.14 -3.07 -2.30
CA LEU A 54 -11.41 -2.41 -2.55
C LEU A 54 -11.82 -2.56 -4.03
N PHE A 55 -10.89 -2.28 -4.94
CA PHE A 55 -11.19 -2.30 -6.37
C PHE A 55 -11.38 -3.72 -6.89
N ILE A 56 -10.63 -4.70 -6.39
CA ILE A 56 -10.87 -6.12 -6.67
C ILE A 56 -12.29 -6.51 -6.27
N ASN A 57 -12.69 -6.19 -5.03
CA ASN A 57 -14.04 -6.47 -4.53
C ASN A 57 -15.13 -5.76 -5.36
N ASN A 58 -14.90 -4.48 -5.70
CA ASN A 58 -15.84 -3.72 -6.51
C ASN A 58 -15.98 -4.27 -7.93
N ILE A 59 -14.89 -4.70 -8.57
CA ILE A 59 -14.92 -5.31 -9.90
C ILE A 59 -15.70 -6.63 -9.88
N ILE A 60 -15.47 -7.49 -8.88
CA ILE A 60 -16.22 -8.75 -8.71
C ILE A 60 -17.72 -8.45 -8.63
N ASN A 61 -18.10 -7.46 -7.83
CA ASN A 61 -19.49 -7.08 -7.54
C ASN A 61 -20.08 -6.05 -8.53
N LYS A 62 -19.37 -5.72 -9.62
CA LYS A 62 -19.79 -4.73 -10.63
C LYS A 62 -20.13 -3.35 -10.04
N LYS A 63 -19.46 -2.95 -8.98
CA LYS A 63 -19.58 -1.64 -8.33
C LYS A 63 -18.61 -0.62 -8.94
N ASN A 64 -18.89 0.67 -8.75
CA ASN A 64 -18.02 1.75 -9.20
C ASN A 64 -16.62 1.70 -8.57
N LEU A 65 -15.61 2.13 -9.34
CA LEU A 65 -14.22 2.28 -8.90
C LEU A 65 -13.96 3.78 -8.67
N PRO A 66 -14.00 4.26 -7.42
CA PRO A 66 -13.88 5.69 -7.13
C PRO A 66 -12.43 6.17 -7.28
N VAL A 67 -12.18 7.01 -8.28
CA VAL A 67 -10.87 7.64 -8.54
C VAL A 67 -10.89 9.06 -8.02
N TYR A 68 -10.06 9.38 -7.03
CA TYR A 68 -9.95 10.71 -6.44
C TYR A 68 -9.27 11.68 -7.40
N GLY A 69 -9.84 12.89 -7.54
CA GLY A 69 -9.33 13.95 -8.41
C GLY A 69 -9.20 13.47 -9.86
N ASP A 70 -8.05 13.71 -10.48
CA ASP A 70 -7.75 13.26 -11.87
C ASP A 70 -6.98 11.92 -11.93
N GLY A 71 -6.72 11.31 -10.77
CA GLY A 71 -6.01 10.03 -10.67
C GLY A 71 -4.50 10.08 -10.87
N LYS A 72 -3.89 11.27 -10.94
CA LYS A 72 -2.43 11.42 -11.19
C LYS A 72 -1.56 11.30 -9.95
N TYR A 73 -2.15 11.07 -8.77
CA TYR A 73 -1.39 10.84 -7.55
C TYR A 73 -0.45 9.65 -7.72
N THR A 74 0.82 9.86 -7.43
CA THR A 74 1.87 8.84 -7.58
C THR A 74 2.20 8.21 -6.23
N ARG A 75 2.29 6.88 -6.20
CA ARG A 75 2.68 6.09 -5.03
C ARG A 75 3.71 5.06 -5.42
N ASP A 76 4.66 4.82 -4.53
CA ASP A 76 5.52 3.65 -4.59
C ASP A 76 4.79 2.46 -3.94
N TRP A 77 4.83 1.29 -4.58
CA TRP A 77 4.09 0.10 -4.18
C TRP A 77 5.02 -1.07 -3.88
N LEU A 78 4.86 -1.61 -2.68
CA LEU A 78 5.69 -2.70 -2.13
C LEU A 78 4.85 -3.94 -1.88
N TYR A 79 5.24 -5.07 -2.47
CA TYR A 79 4.58 -6.35 -2.23
C TYR A 79 4.79 -6.79 -0.78
N VAL A 80 3.71 -7.18 -0.09
CA VAL A 80 3.72 -7.41 1.36
C VAL A 80 4.71 -8.49 1.81
N VAL A 81 4.95 -9.52 0.99
CA VAL A 81 5.92 -10.57 1.32
C VAL A 81 7.34 -10.03 1.28
N ASP A 82 7.67 -9.20 0.28
CA ASP A 82 8.97 -8.54 0.22
C ASP A 82 9.18 -7.61 1.41
N HIS A 83 8.12 -6.91 1.85
CA HIS A 83 8.19 -6.09 3.06
C HIS A 83 8.45 -6.93 4.31
N ALA A 84 7.76 -8.06 4.47
CA ALA A 84 8.00 -8.97 5.61
C ALA A 84 9.44 -9.49 5.64
N ILE A 85 9.98 -9.87 4.49
CA ILE A 85 11.39 -10.29 4.35
C ILE A 85 12.34 -9.14 4.71
N ALA A 86 12.04 -7.91 4.28
CA ALA A 86 12.86 -6.75 4.63
C ALA A 86 12.86 -6.47 6.14
N ILE A 87 11.70 -6.56 6.80
CA ILE A 87 11.59 -6.37 8.27
C ILE A 87 12.41 -7.42 8.99
N ASP A 88 12.29 -8.69 8.62
CA ASP A 88 13.07 -9.78 9.21
C ASP A 88 14.59 -9.54 9.04
N LEU A 89 15.00 -9.13 7.85
CA LEU A 89 16.40 -8.81 7.57
C LEU A 89 16.91 -7.62 8.40
N VAL A 90 16.11 -6.54 8.49
CA VAL A 90 16.44 -5.35 9.30
C VAL A 90 16.52 -5.72 10.78
N PHE A 91 15.62 -6.56 11.28
CA PHE A 91 15.64 -7.03 12.67
C PHE A 91 16.93 -7.81 13.00
N HIS A 92 17.37 -8.71 12.11
CA HIS A 92 18.51 -9.57 12.37
C HIS A 92 19.88 -8.96 12.00
N LYS A 93 19.93 -8.06 11.02
CA LYS A 93 21.18 -7.54 10.45
C LYS A 93 21.26 -6.01 10.41
N GLY A 94 20.19 -5.30 10.74
CA GLY A 94 20.19 -3.85 10.80
C GLY A 94 21.12 -3.36 11.91
N LYS A 95 21.76 -2.23 11.66
CA LYS A 95 22.61 -1.57 12.65
C LYS A 95 21.75 -0.94 13.73
N ASN A 96 22.13 -1.14 14.98
CA ASN A 96 21.46 -0.54 16.14
C ASN A 96 21.36 1.00 15.96
N ARG A 97 20.19 1.55 16.30
CA ARG A 97 19.87 3.00 16.22
C ARG A 97 19.74 3.57 14.80
N GLU A 98 19.74 2.71 13.79
CA GLU A 98 19.59 3.11 12.40
C GLU A 98 18.12 3.07 11.94
N THR A 99 17.84 3.86 10.91
CA THR A 99 16.57 3.82 10.18
C THR A 99 16.81 3.25 8.80
N TYR A 100 15.89 2.40 8.34
CA TYR A 100 15.89 1.82 7.00
C TYR A 100 14.56 2.12 6.29
N ASN A 101 14.65 2.77 5.15
CA ASN A 101 13.52 2.90 4.24
C ASN A 101 13.35 1.61 3.44
N ILE A 102 12.12 1.13 3.32
CA ILE A 102 11.76 -0.08 2.58
C ILE A 102 10.76 0.30 1.50
N GLY A 103 11.21 0.40 0.26
CA GLY A 103 10.41 0.81 -0.90
C GLY A 103 10.38 -0.24 -2.00
N GLY A 104 9.35 -0.19 -2.83
CA GLY A 104 9.16 -1.13 -3.92
C GLY A 104 9.95 -0.80 -5.18
N PHE A 105 10.51 0.41 -5.30
CA PHE A 105 11.04 0.97 -6.54
C PHE A 105 10.03 0.92 -7.69
N ASN A 106 8.74 0.98 -7.36
CA ASN A 106 7.60 0.80 -8.25
C ASN A 106 6.64 1.99 -8.12
N GLU A 107 7.01 3.13 -8.69
CA GLU A 107 6.16 4.31 -8.71
C GLU A 107 5.09 4.20 -9.79
N TRP A 108 3.82 4.29 -9.38
CA TRP A 108 2.68 4.27 -10.27
C TRP A 108 1.73 5.44 -10.01
N GLN A 109 1.23 6.04 -11.06
CA GLN A 109 0.05 6.90 -10.95
C GLN A 109 -1.18 6.04 -10.65
N ASN A 110 -2.03 6.50 -9.74
CA ASN A 110 -3.21 5.73 -9.32
C ASN A 110 -4.08 5.29 -10.51
N LEU A 111 -4.29 6.17 -11.49
CA LEU A 111 -5.11 5.85 -12.67
C LEU A 111 -4.50 4.72 -13.52
N ASP A 112 -3.18 4.71 -13.69
CA ASP A 112 -2.50 3.70 -14.50
C ASP A 112 -2.47 2.34 -13.78
N LEU A 113 -2.26 2.35 -12.46
CA LEU A 113 -2.44 1.17 -11.61
C LEU A 113 -3.85 0.60 -11.74
N ILE A 114 -4.88 1.45 -11.65
CA ILE A 114 -6.28 1.03 -11.74
C ILE A 114 -6.59 0.43 -13.12
N LYS A 115 -6.07 1.02 -14.20
CA LYS A 115 -6.23 0.46 -15.55
C LYS A 115 -5.56 -0.90 -15.70
N LEU A 116 -4.36 -1.06 -15.11
CA LEU A 116 -3.65 -2.36 -15.08
C LEU A 116 -4.45 -3.40 -14.29
N LEU A 117 -4.93 -3.03 -13.09
CA LEU A 117 -5.79 -3.87 -12.26
C LEU A 117 -7.04 -4.32 -13.03
N CYS A 118 -7.76 -3.40 -13.68
CA CYS A 118 -8.93 -3.72 -14.51
C CYS A 118 -8.57 -4.72 -15.62
N THR A 119 -7.44 -4.51 -16.30
CA THR A 119 -7.00 -5.39 -17.39
C THR A 119 -6.70 -6.81 -16.89
N GLN A 120 -5.97 -6.95 -15.78
CA GLN A 120 -5.68 -8.24 -15.18
C GLN A 120 -6.95 -8.94 -14.65
N MET A 121 -7.86 -8.17 -14.04
CA MET A 121 -9.14 -8.70 -13.56
C MET A 121 -10.02 -9.21 -14.71
N ASP A 122 -10.17 -8.43 -15.80
CA ASP A 122 -10.93 -8.87 -16.98
C ASP A 122 -10.37 -10.19 -17.53
N GLN A 123 -9.04 -10.29 -17.64
CA GLN A 123 -8.36 -11.49 -18.12
C GLN A 123 -8.62 -12.70 -17.22
N LYS A 124 -8.48 -12.56 -15.90
CA LYS A 124 -8.66 -13.64 -14.93
C LYS A 124 -10.13 -14.07 -14.76
N LEU A 125 -11.07 -13.15 -14.99
CA LEU A 125 -12.51 -13.42 -14.93
C LEU A 125 -13.12 -13.86 -16.28
N GLY A 126 -12.30 -13.98 -17.34
CA GLY A 126 -12.77 -14.32 -18.68
C GLY A 126 -13.70 -13.27 -19.30
N ARG A 127 -13.54 -11.98 -18.90
CA ARG A 127 -14.32 -10.86 -19.40
C ARG A 127 -13.68 -10.25 -20.65
N GLN A 128 -14.47 -9.47 -21.39
CA GLN A 128 -13.94 -8.70 -22.51
C GLN A 128 -12.97 -7.62 -21.99
N ASN A 129 -11.82 -7.46 -22.64
CA ASN A 129 -10.83 -6.45 -22.25
C ASN A 129 -11.46 -5.04 -22.23
N GLY A 130 -11.30 -4.35 -21.11
CA GLY A 130 -11.85 -3.01 -20.87
C GLY A 130 -13.25 -3.00 -20.24
N GLU A 131 -13.86 -4.16 -19.97
CA GLU A 131 -15.16 -4.23 -19.31
C GLU A 131 -15.10 -3.60 -17.92
N SER A 132 -14.11 -3.98 -17.10
CA SER A 132 -13.95 -3.43 -15.76
C SER A 132 -13.54 -1.95 -15.76
N LYS A 133 -12.88 -1.45 -16.81
CA LYS A 133 -12.55 -0.01 -16.95
C LYS A 133 -13.79 0.89 -17.03
N LYS A 134 -14.94 0.38 -17.49
CA LYS A 134 -16.21 1.12 -17.52
C LYS A 134 -16.75 1.45 -16.12
N LEU A 135 -16.28 0.77 -15.10
CA LEU A 135 -16.64 1.01 -13.70
C LEU A 135 -15.93 2.22 -13.08
N ILE A 136 -14.91 2.78 -13.73
CA ILE A 136 -14.16 3.92 -13.23
C ILE A 136 -15.08 5.14 -13.12
N LYS A 137 -15.11 5.77 -11.93
CA LYS A 137 -15.83 7.00 -11.63
C LYS A 137 -14.93 7.97 -10.90
N TYR A 138 -14.79 9.17 -11.44
CA TYR A 138 -14.05 10.23 -10.78
C TYR A 138 -14.88 10.83 -9.64
N VAL A 139 -14.25 11.00 -8.49
CA VAL A 139 -14.88 11.56 -7.29
C VAL A 139 -14.07 12.75 -6.79
N LYS A 140 -14.71 13.60 -5.94
CA LYS A 140 -14.04 14.75 -5.33
C LYS A 140 -12.82 14.29 -4.54
N ASP A 141 -11.74 15.04 -4.65
CA ASP A 141 -10.50 14.75 -3.95
C ASP A 141 -10.58 14.99 -2.45
N ARG A 142 -9.70 14.34 -1.70
CA ARG A 142 -9.58 14.47 -0.25
C ARG A 142 -8.74 15.70 0.11
N PRO A 143 -9.08 16.44 1.19
CA PRO A 143 -8.21 17.49 1.71
C PRO A 143 -6.84 16.93 2.12
N GLY A 144 -5.77 17.67 1.81
CA GLY A 144 -4.40 17.28 2.21
C GLY A 144 -3.87 16.02 1.53
N HIS A 145 -4.33 15.72 0.32
CA HIS A 145 -3.90 14.54 -0.42
C HIS A 145 -2.53 14.79 -1.09
N ASP A 146 -1.49 14.08 -0.66
CA ASP A 146 -0.14 14.20 -1.21
C ASP A 146 -0.08 13.80 -2.69
N LEU A 147 0.44 14.68 -3.55
CA LEU A 147 0.58 14.41 -4.99
C LEU A 147 1.50 13.24 -5.28
N ARG A 148 2.61 13.15 -4.56
CA ARG A 148 3.58 12.05 -4.70
C ARG A 148 4.04 11.60 -3.33
N TYR A 149 3.98 10.31 -3.10
CA TYR A 149 4.56 9.65 -1.95
C TYR A 149 5.41 8.47 -2.45
N ALA A 150 6.72 8.64 -2.38
CA ALA A 150 7.71 7.65 -2.77
C ALA A 150 8.86 7.67 -1.77
N ILE A 151 9.60 6.58 -1.71
CA ILE A 151 10.65 6.40 -0.71
C ILE A 151 11.94 5.91 -1.40
N ASP A 152 13.07 6.44 -0.96
CA ASP A 152 14.39 5.95 -1.40
C ASP A 152 14.83 4.82 -0.47
N ALA A 153 14.90 3.60 -1.01
CA ALA A 153 15.32 2.40 -0.32
C ALA A 153 16.76 1.98 -0.67
N SER A 154 17.58 2.89 -1.19
CA SER A 154 18.96 2.60 -1.61
C SER A 154 19.83 2.14 -0.45
N LYS A 155 19.58 2.61 0.77
CA LYS A 155 20.37 2.25 1.97
C LYS A 155 20.22 0.78 2.31
N ILE A 156 19.00 0.25 2.40
CA ILE A 156 18.76 -1.15 2.72
C ILE A 156 19.37 -2.07 1.66
N LYS A 157 19.27 -1.69 0.37
CA LYS A 157 19.94 -2.40 -0.73
C LYS A 157 21.45 -2.42 -0.55
N LYS A 158 22.06 -1.26 -0.30
CA LYS A 158 23.53 -1.12 -0.15
C LYS A 158 24.08 -1.84 1.09
N GLU A 159 23.40 -1.71 2.24
CA GLU A 159 23.92 -2.18 3.51
C GLU A 159 23.53 -3.62 3.81
N LEU A 160 22.32 -4.05 3.41
CA LEU A 160 21.79 -5.36 3.75
C LEU A 160 21.55 -6.26 2.52
N GLY A 161 21.77 -5.77 1.31
CA GLY A 161 21.60 -6.52 0.06
C GLY A 161 20.15 -6.84 -0.29
N TRP A 162 19.17 -6.14 0.31
CA TRP A 162 17.76 -6.39 0.05
C TRP A 162 17.27 -5.60 -1.15
N GLU A 163 16.45 -6.26 -1.96
CA GLU A 163 15.64 -5.64 -3.01
C GLU A 163 14.35 -6.44 -3.23
N PRO A 164 13.28 -5.80 -3.79
CA PRO A 164 12.04 -6.49 -4.08
C PRO A 164 12.25 -7.69 -5.01
N SER A 165 11.54 -8.79 -4.73
CA SER A 165 11.67 -10.04 -5.50
C SER A 165 10.74 -10.12 -6.70
N VAL A 166 9.72 -9.25 -6.79
CA VAL A 166 8.72 -9.23 -7.86
C VAL A 166 8.51 -7.83 -8.41
N THR A 167 8.16 -7.75 -9.71
CA THR A 167 7.66 -6.49 -10.29
C THR A 167 6.25 -6.21 -9.76
N PHE A 168 5.80 -4.95 -9.91
CA PHE A 168 4.45 -4.58 -9.50
C PHE A 168 3.38 -5.42 -10.21
N GLU A 169 3.53 -5.65 -11.52
CA GLU A 169 2.60 -6.42 -12.33
C GLU A 169 2.48 -7.88 -11.85
N GLN A 170 3.63 -8.49 -11.50
CA GLN A 170 3.67 -9.85 -10.98
C GLN A 170 3.04 -9.95 -9.59
N GLY A 171 3.37 -9.02 -8.70
CA GLY A 171 2.81 -8.96 -7.36
C GLY A 171 1.30 -8.67 -7.39
N LEU A 172 0.85 -7.79 -8.28
CA LEU A 172 -0.58 -7.50 -8.49
C LEU A 172 -1.32 -8.73 -8.97
N SER A 173 -0.76 -9.48 -9.93
CA SER A 173 -1.35 -10.73 -10.41
C SER A 173 -1.51 -11.76 -9.28
N LYS A 174 -0.47 -11.97 -8.46
CA LYS A 174 -0.53 -12.85 -7.28
C LYS A 174 -1.58 -12.39 -6.27
N THR A 175 -1.69 -11.08 -6.06
CA THR A 175 -2.68 -10.48 -5.16
C THR A 175 -4.10 -10.74 -5.65
N ILE A 176 -4.37 -10.51 -6.93
CA ILE A 176 -5.68 -10.79 -7.53
C ILE A 176 -6.03 -12.28 -7.38
N ASP A 177 -5.11 -13.18 -7.71
CA ASP A 177 -5.33 -14.63 -7.58
C ASP A 177 -5.70 -15.01 -6.14
N TRP A 178 -5.03 -14.41 -5.15
CA TRP A 178 -5.35 -14.67 -3.76
C TRP A 178 -6.79 -14.26 -3.43
N TYR A 179 -7.24 -13.05 -3.81
CA TYR A 179 -8.60 -12.59 -3.52
C TYR A 179 -9.66 -13.42 -4.28
N LEU A 180 -9.41 -13.82 -5.51
CA LEU A 180 -10.33 -14.67 -6.27
C LEU A 180 -10.48 -16.07 -5.63
N ASN A 181 -9.41 -16.60 -5.06
CA ASN A 181 -9.41 -17.92 -4.41
C ASN A 181 -9.85 -17.89 -2.93
N ASN A 182 -10.05 -16.70 -2.33
CA ASN A 182 -10.41 -16.54 -0.93
C ASN A 182 -11.68 -15.70 -0.73
N SER A 183 -12.72 -15.97 -1.52
CA SER A 183 -14.00 -15.25 -1.49
C SER A 183 -14.67 -15.29 -0.11
N VAL A 184 -14.62 -16.44 0.58
CA VAL A 184 -15.19 -16.60 1.94
C VAL A 184 -14.52 -15.66 2.95
N TRP A 185 -13.19 -15.46 2.84
CA TRP A 185 -12.48 -14.48 3.67
C TRP A 185 -12.96 -13.06 3.34
N MET A 186 -13.06 -12.71 2.06
CA MET A 186 -13.55 -11.40 1.63
C MET A 186 -14.98 -11.14 2.15
N GLU A 187 -15.90 -12.09 1.97
CA GLU A 187 -17.28 -11.97 2.44
C GLU A 187 -17.35 -11.69 3.94
N ARG A 188 -16.56 -12.38 4.77
CA ARG A 188 -16.49 -12.14 6.21
C ARG A 188 -16.00 -10.73 6.54
N VAL A 189 -14.99 -10.26 5.84
CA VAL A 189 -14.36 -8.97 6.12
C VAL A 189 -15.24 -7.80 5.66
N VAL A 190 -15.99 -7.95 4.57
CA VAL A 190 -16.86 -6.88 4.04
C VAL A 190 -18.26 -6.86 4.63
N SER A 191 -18.59 -7.76 5.55
CA SER A 191 -19.89 -7.80 6.24
C SER A 191 -19.94 -6.85 7.44
N GLY A 192 -21.15 -6.53 7.90
CA GLY A 192 -21.37 -5.75 9.12
C GLY A 192 -20.82 -4.33 9.06
N ALA A 193 -19.99 -3.93 10.03
CA ALA A 193 -19.49 -2.57 10.17
C ALA A 193 -18.73 -2.02 8.92
N TYR A 194 -18.16 -2.90 8.10
CA TYR A 194 -17.56 -2.49 6.85
C TYR A 194 -18.61 -2.01 5.84
N GLU A 195 -19.74 -2.66 5.76
CA GLU A 195 -20.82 -2.26 4.84
C GLU A 195 -21.35 -0.87 5.20
N ASP A 196 -21.52 -0.59 6.48
CA ASP A 196 -21.91 0.73 6.99
C ASP A 196 -20.85 1.80 6.63
N TYR A 197 -19.58 1.50 6.84
CA TYR A 197 -18.47 2.36 6.43
C TYR A 197 -18.48 2.64 4.92
N TYR A 198 -18.61 1.60 4.09
CA TYR A 198 -18.61 1.72 2.64
C TYR A 198 -19.75 2.62 2.14
N ASN A 199 -20.96 2.39 2.68
CA ASN A 199 -22.14 3.17 2.31
C ASN A 199 -21.98 4.66 2.67
N LYS A 200 -21.39 4.96 3.83
CA LYS A 200 -21.14 6.35 4.29
C LYS A 200 -20.08 7.06 3.45
N GLN A 201 -19.09 6.32 2.94
CA GLN A 201 -17.94 6.91 2.22
C GLN A 201 -18.20 7.08 0.72
N TYR A 202 -18.99 6.19 0.09
CA TYR A 202 -19.07 6.07 -1.37
C TYR A 202 -20.49 6.12 -1.95
N LYS A 203 -21.52 6.23 -1.14
CA LYS A 203 -22.91 6.51 -1.53
C LYS A 203 -23.31 7.93 -1.09
#